data_c476d0d0e4b7c4632cc478cb0cc3bfba
#
_entry.id   c476d0d0e4b7c4632cc478cb0cc3bfba
#
_cell.length_a   1.000
_cell.length_b   1.000
_cell.length_c   1.000
_cell.angle_alpha   90.00
_cell.angle_beta   90.00
_cell.angle_gamma   90.00
#
_symmetry.space_group_name_H-M   'P 1'
#
loop_
_entity.id
_entity.type
_entity.pdbx_description
1 polymer ?
#
loop_
_entity_poly.entity_id
_entity_poly.type
_entity_poly.pdbx_seq_one_letter_code
_entity_poly.pdbx_strand_id
1 'polypeptide(L)'
;MNLYVVGDSISIHYGPFLEKQLAGVMGYARKEGAKDDLDNPNGANGGDSSMVLDYLRDKAASGGIDADLLLVNCGLHDIKTHPETGVVQVSIEDYAKNLRAIIELAATMKSQLIWIRTTPLDEKIHNANGVGFQRYNADHEAYNRVADEIMAEANIPVIDLHSFTANLGPDLYIDHVHFPEPIREKQAAYIAGWLDAYRANFSKQIENHG
;
A
#
# COMPACT_ATOMS: atom_id res chain seq x y z
N MET A 1 -6.47 -13.87 14.08
CA MET A 1 -5.77 -12.65 13.64
C MET A 1 -6.48 -12.12 12.40
N ASN A 2 -6.77 -10.83 12.39
CA ASN A 2 -7.51 -10.15 11.32
C ASN A 2 -6.61 -9.12 10.64
N LEU A 3 -6.65 -9.10 9.30
CA LEU A 3 -5.95 -8.15 8.45
C LEU A 3 -6.93 -7.10 7.92
N TYR A 4 -6.54 -5.83 7.96
CA TYR A 4 -7.24 -4.77 7.26
C TYR A 4 -6.31 -4.06 6.27
N VAL A 5 -6.76 -3.88 5.03
CA VAL A 5 -5.94 -3.33 3.94
C VAL A 5 -6.43 -1.94 3.54
N VAL A 6 -5.52 -0.97 3.51
CA VAL A 6 -5.72 0.37 2.94
C VAL A 6 -4.63 0.61 1.91
N GLY A 7 -5.01 0.77 0.66
CA GLY A 7 -4.07 1.02 -0.45
C GLY A 7 -4.81 1.40 -1.72
N ASP A 8 -4.05 1.68 -2.76
CA ASP A 8 -4.52 2.13 -4.06
C ASP A 8 -5.14 1.02 -4.93
N SER A 9 -5.30 1.28 -6.24
CA SER A 9 -5.83 0.33 -7.23
C SER A 9 -5.06 -0.99 -7.29
N ILE A 10 -3.76 -0.98 -7.04
CA ILE A 10 -2.95 -2.21 -7.02
C ILE A 10 -3.43 -3.13 -5.90
N SER A 11 -3.73 -2.57 -4.73
CA SER A 11 -4.26 -3.33 -3.60
C SER A 11 -5.69 -3.85 -3.86
N ILE A 12 -6.49 -3.14 -4.65
CA ILE A 12 -7.81 -3.63 -5.10
C ILE A 12 -7.63 -4.84 -6.01
N HIS A 13 -6.65 -4.80 -6.89
CA HIS A 13 -6.38 -5.84 -7.87
C HIS A 13 -5.85 -7.15 -7.25
N TYR A 14 -4.87 -7.09 -6.35
CA TYR A 14 -4.38 -8.31 -5.70
C TYR A 14 -5.30 -8.78 -4.54
N GLY A 15 -6.16 -7.91 -4.04
CA GLY A 15 -6.99 -8.16 -2.86
C GLY A 15 -7.80 -9.45 -2.90
N PRO A 16 -8.58 -9.75 -3.96
CA PRO A 16 -9.36 -10.99 -4.05
C PRO A 16 -8.50 -12.27 -3.99
N PHE A 17 -7.30 -12.24 -4.57
CA PHE A 17 -6.36 -13.36 -4.51
C PHE A 17 -5.75 -13.49 -3.11
N LEU A 18 -5.43 -12.37 -2.46
CA LEU A 18 -4.92 -12.36 -1.09
C LEU A 18 -5.97 -12.89 -0.11
N GLU A 19 -7.22 -12.44 -0.20
CA GLU A 19 -8.33 -12.94 0.61
C GLU A 19 -8.49 -14.46 0.48
N LYS A 20 -8.45 -14.98 -0.75
CA LYS A 20 -8.53 -16.41 -1.04
C LYS A 20 -7.37 -17.19 -0.41
N GLN A 21 -6.16 -16.66 -0.45
CA GLN A 21 -4.97 -17.33 0.12
C GLN A 21 -4.92 -17.28 1.65
N LEU A 22 -5.51 -16.25 2.25
CA LEU A 22 -5.61 -16.13 3.70
C LEU A 22 -6.80 -16.91 4.30
N ALA A 23 -7.68 -17.47 3.47
CA ALA A 23 -8.87 -18.18 3.92
C ALA A 23 -8.52 -19.34 4.89
N GLY A 24 -9.15 -19.36 6.06
CA GLY A 24 -8.87 -20.35 7.12
C GLY A 24 -7.61 -20.10 7.95
N VAL A 25 -6.80 -19.07 7.59
CA VAL A 25 -5.57 -18.71 8.30
C VAL A 25 -5.71 -17.36 9.00
N MET A 26 -6.29 -16.38 8.32
CA MET A 26 -6.43 -15.00 8.78
C MET A 26 -7.70 -14.38 8.22
N GLY A 27 -8.42 -13.58 9.03
CA GLY A 27 -9.51 -12.76 8.54
C GLY A 27 -8.98 -11.66 7.60
N TYR A 28 -9.74 -11.35 6.54
CA TYR A 28 -9.40 -10.32 5.57
C TYR A 28 -10.51 -9.30 5.46
N ALA A 29 -10.15 -8.04 5.57
CA ALA A 29 -11.00 -6.89 5.25
C ALA A 29 -10.16 -5.80 4.58
N ARG A 30 -10.84 -4.82 3.97
CA ARG A 30 -10.16 -3.68 3.36
C ARG A 30 -11.01 -2.42 3.44
N LYS A 31 -10.43 -1.27 3.11
CA LYS A 31 -11.16 -0.01 2.92
C LYS A 31 -12.39 -0.27 2.06
N GLU A 32 -13.55 0.06 2.61
CA GLU A 32 -14.85 -0.13 1.98
C GLU A 32 -15.08 0.86 0.85
N GLY A 33 -16.04 0.54 -0.03
CA GLY A 33 -16.48 1.40 -1.11
C GLY A 33 -16.51 0.69 -2.47
N ALA A 34 -16.93 1.43 -3.50
CA ALA A 34 -17.00 0.93 -4.87
C ALA A 34 -15.61 0.50 -5.39
N LYS A 35 -15.59 -0.59 -6.16
CA LYS A 35 -14.38 -1.19 -6.75
C LYS A 35 -14.39 -1.12 -8.29
N ASP A 36 -15.46 -0.62 -8.85
CA ASP A 36 -15.69 -0.48 -10.30
C ASP A 36 -14.92 0.70 -10.90
N ASP A 37 -14.69 1.75 -10.10
CA ASP A 37 -13.80 2.85 -10.44
C ASP A 37 -12.53 2.77 -9.59
N LEU A 38 -11.48 2.23 -10.19
CA LEU A 38 -10.20 1.97 -9.52
C LEU A 38 -9.46 3.24 -9.10
N ASP A 39 -9.74 4.38 -9.74
CA ASP A 39 -9.08 5.65 -9.45
C ASP A 39 -9.87 6.52 -8.45
N ASN A 40 -11.08 6.11 -8.08
CA ASN A 40 -11.95 6.87 -7.17
C ASN A 40 -11.54 6.70 -5.69
N PRO A 41 -10.94 7.71 -5.06
CA PRO A 41 -10.51 7.62 -3.66
C PRO A 41 -11.67 7.63 -2.65
N ASN A 42 -12.89 8.00 -3.08
CA ASN A 42 -14.09 7.84 -2.26
C ASN A 42 -14.63 6.41 -2.24
N GLY A 43 -14.09 5.53 -3.12
CA GLY A 43 -14.36 4.10 -3.15
C GLY A 43 -13.37 3.30 -2.29
N ALA A 44 -13.09 2.08 -2.74
CA ALA A 44 -12.14 1.17 -2.08
C ALA A 44 -10.67 1.58 -2.24
N ASN A 45 -10.36 2.51 -3.16
CA ASN A 45 -9.01 3.08 -3.35
C ASN A 45 -8.66 4.01 -2.17
N GLY A 46 -7.44 3.91 -1.66
CA GLY A 46 -6.92 4.78 -0.59
C GLY A 46 -6.53 6.18 -1.06
N GLY A 47 -6.23 6.33 -2.36
CA GLY A 47 -5.75 7.58 -2.93
C GLY A 47 -4.30 7.89 -2.57
N ASP A 48 -4.00 9.18 -2.40
CA ASP A 48 -2.70 9.65 -1.93
C ASP A 48 -2.55 9.56 -0.39
N SER A 49 -1.39 9.89 0.12
CA SER A 49 -1.08 9.78 1.55
C SER A 49 -1.97 10.67 2.43
N SER A 50 -2.41 11.82 1.93
CA SER A 50 -3.32 12.71 2.67
C SER A 50 -4.71 12.07 2.83
N MET A 51 -5.20 11.45 1.76
CA MET A 51 -6.50 10.74 1.76
C MET A 51 -6.45 9.49 2.64
N VAL A 52 -5.36 8.72 2.61
CA VAL A 52 -5.14 7.59 3.52
C VAL A 52 -5.13 8.06 4.97
N LEU A 53 -4.42 9.14 5.26
CA LEU A 53 -4.35 9.73 6.60
C LEU A 53 -5.73 10.17 7.10
N ASP A 54 -6.50 10.86 6.27
CA ASP A 54 -7.84 11.35 6.64
C ASP A 54 -8.80 10.18 6.86
N TYR A 55 -8.77 9.16 6.00
CA TYR A 55 -9.53 7.93 6.21
C TYR A 55 -9.20 7.25 7.56
N LEU A 56 -7.93 7.14 7.90
CA LEU A 56 -7.51 6.53 9.17
C LEU A 56 -7.88 7.39 10.38
N ARG A 57 -7.88 8.73 10.26
CA ARG A 57 -8.39 9.66 11.28
C ARG A 57 -9.87 9.43 11.55
N ASP A 58 -10.68 9.32 10.50
CA ASP A 58 -12.11 9.06 10.62
C ASP A 58 -12.38 7.69 11.27
N LYS A 59 -11.61 6.67 10.91
CA LYS A 59 -11.70 5.35 11.56
C LYS A 59 -11.31 5.44 13.04
N ALA A 60 -10.22 6.10 13.38
CA ALA A 60 -9.79 6.27 14.77
C ALA A 60 -10.85 7.02 15.60
N ALA A 61 -11.46 8.08 15.05
CA ALA A 61 -12.54 8.83 15.70
C ALA A 61 -13.83 8.01 15.87
N SER A 62 -14.06 7.01 15.01
CA SER A 62 -15.26 6.15 15.01
C SER A 62 -15.08 4.83 15.80
N GLY A 63 -14.04 4.69 16.61
CA GLY A 63 -13.80 3.51 17.45
C GLY A 63 -12.66 2.60 16.95
N GLY A 64 -11.97 3.00 15.89
CA GLY A 64 -10.82 2.27 15.35
C GLY A 64 -11.17 1.27 14.26
N ILE A 65 -10.18 0.48 13.90
CA ILE A 65 -10.30 -0.64 12.95
C ILE A 65 -10.19 -1.93 13.76
N ASP A 66 -11.16 -2.82 13.65
CA ASP A 66 -11.13 -4.12 14.31
C ASP A 66 -10.23 -5.09 13.53
N ALA A 67 -8.92 -4.86 13.63
CA ALA A 67 -7.91 -5.69 13.00
C ALA A 67 -6.62 -5.72 13.81
N ASP A 68 -5.98 -6.88 13.85
CA ASP A 68 -4.67 -7.05 14.48
C ASP A 68 -3.55 -6.44 13.63
N LEU A 69 -3.68 -6.56 12.31
CA LEU A 69 -2.72 -6.07 11.32
C LEU A 69 -3.37 -5.04 10.39
N LEU A 70 -2.73 -3.89 10.24
CA LEU A 70 -3.10 -2.85 9.30
C LEU A 70 -2.06 -2.77 8.19
N LEU A 71 -2.41 -3.22 6.99
CA LEU A 71 -1.57 -3.25 5.80
C LEU A 71 -1.81 -1.97 4.99
N VAL A 72 -0.81 -1.11 4.87
CA VAL A 72 -0.95 0.21 4.24
C VAL A 72 0.02 0.38 3.08
N ASN A 73 -0.47 0.99 2.00
CA ASN A 73 0.32 1.50 0.88
C ASN A 73 -0.27 2.83 0.40
N CYS A 74 0.59 3.77 0.08
CA CYS A 74 0.33 4.96 -0.74
C CYS A 74 1.65 5.41 -1.39
N GLY A 75 1.58 6.27 -2.41
CA GLY A 75 2.75 6.76 -3.14
C GLY A 75 2.46 7.02 -4.62
N LEU A 76 1.86 6.07 -5.35
CA LEU A 76 1.55 6.27 -6.78
C LEU A 76 0.59 7.44 -7.04
N HIS A 77 -0.31 7.74 -6.12
CA HIS A 77 -1.19 8.91 -6.23
C HIS A 77 -0.48 10.19 -5.79
N ASP A 78 0.41 10.11 -4.82
CA ASP A 78 1.20 11.23 -4.30
C ASP A 78 2.08 11.85 -5.39
N ILE A 79 2.74 11.02 -6.21
CA ILE A 79 3.65 11.43 -7.30
C ILE A 79 2.95 11.81 -8.61
N LYS A 80 1.61 11.92 -8.63
CA LYS A 80 0.91 12.45 -9.81
C LYS A 80 1.37 13.89 -10.06
N THR A 81 1.94 14.15 -11.24
CA THR A 81 2.49 15.45 -11.61
C THR A 81 1.62 16.10 -12.67
N HIS A 82 1.23 17.35 -12.44
CA HIS A 82 0.46 18.11 -13.42
C HIS A 82 1.31 18.40 -14.66
N PRO A 83 0.87 18.01 -15.87
CA PRO A 83 1.72 18.04 -17.07
C PRO A 83 2.17 19.45 -17.50
N GLU A 84 1.38 20.49 -17.22
CA GLU A 84 1.70 21.86 -17.62
C GLU A 84 2.51 22.62 -16.56
N THR A 85 2.22 22.39 -15.28
CA THR A 85 2.84 23.14 -14.18
C THR A 85 4.01 22.44 -13.54
N GLY A 86 4.14 21.12 -13.74
CA GLY A 86 5.14 20.29 -13.06
C GLY A 86 4.90 20.12 -11.55
N VAL A 87 3.73 20.57 -11.04
CA VAL A 87 3.41 20.46 -9.61
C VAL A 87 3.00 19.02 -9.31
N VAL A 88 3.68 18.41 -8.35
CA VAL A 88 3.34 17.08 -7.80
C VAL A 88 2.15 17.18 -6.84
N GLN A 89 1.31 16.16 -6.81
CA GLN A 89 0.05 16.18 -6.06
C GLN A 89 0.25 16.32 -4.55
N VAL A 90 1.18 15.58 -3.97
CA VAL A 90 1.59 15.71 -2.57
C VAL A 90 3.10 15.90 -2.54
N SER A 91 3.57 17.00 -1.95
CA SER A 91 5.01 17.25 -1.85
C SER A 91 5.69 16.15 -1.03
N ILE A 92 6.98 15.92 -1.28
CA ILE A 92 7.72 14.87 -0.56
C ILE A 92 7.79 15.16 0.95
N GLU A 93 7.81 16.44 1.34
CA GLU A 93 7.78 16.88 2.73
C GLU A 93 6.43 16.57 3.39
N ASP A 94 5.32 16.79 2.68
CA ASP A 94 3.98 16.49 3.19
C ASP A 94 3.72 14.98 3.18
N TYR A 95 4.23 14.24 2.17
CA TYR A 95 4.23 12.79 2.18
C TYR A 95 4.92 12.22 3.42
N ALA A 96 6.12 12.73 3.75
CA ALA A 96 6.85 12.31 4.95
C ALA A 96 6.08 12.60 6.25
N LYS A 97 5.42 13.77 6.36
CA LYS A 97 4.56 14.11 7.50
C LYS A 97 3.35 13.18 7.60
N ASN A 98 2.70 12.91 6.47
CA ASN A 98 1.54 12.03 6.40
C ASN A 98 1.89 10.61 6.86
N LEU A 99 3.03 10.05 6.40
CA LEU A 99 3.48 8.72 6.81
C LEU A 99 3.73 8.63 8.33
N ARG A 100 4.38 9.63 8.92
CA ARG A 100 4.60 9.68 10.37
C ARG A 100 3.26 9.72 11.14
N ALA A 101 2.30 10.53 10.68
CA ALA A 101 0.98 10.61 11.28
C ALA A 101 0.17 9.30 11.10
N ILE A 102 0.31 8.59 9.98
CA ILE A 102 -0.29 7.27 9.76
C ILE A 102 0.25 6.25 10.78
N ILE A 103 1.57 6.26 11.04
CA ILE A 103 2.20 5.39 12.04
C ILE A 103 1.63 5.67 13.43
N GLU A 104 1.54 6.94 13.82
CA GLU A 104 0.99 7.35 15.12
C GLU A 104 -0.48 6.91 15.26
N LEU A 105 -1.30 7.10 14.24
CA LEU A 105 -2.71 6.68 14.27
C LEU A 105 -2.87 5.17 14.38
N ALA A 106 -2.07 4.39 13.65
CA ALA A 106 -2.10 2.93 13.74
C ALA A 106 -1.81 2.46 15.18
N ALA A 107 -0.82 3.08 15.83
CA ALA A 107 -0.50 2.79 17.23
C ALA A 107 -1.67 3.11 18.18
N THR A 108 -2.42 4.21 17.94
CA THR A 108 -3.60 4.55 18.76
C THR A 108 -4.75 3.57 18.58
N MET A 109 -4.90 3.00 17.39
CA MET A 109 -5.92 1.99 17.07
C MET A 109 -5.53 0.59 17.54
N LYS A 110 -4.33 0.40 18.10
CA LYS A 110 -3.78 -0.89 18.56
C LYS A 110 -3.63 -1.94 17.43
N SER A 111 -3.56 -1.49 16.20
CA SER A 111 -3.28 -2.35 15.05
C SER A 111 -1.78 -2.28 14.74
N GLN A 112 -1.14 -3.42 14.52
CA GLN A 112 0.24 -3.46 14.05
C GLN A 112 0.30 -3.02 12.61
N LEU A 113 0.91 -1.86 12.33
CA LEU A 113 1.14 -1.37 10.98
C LEU A 113 2.16 -2.26 10.25
N ILE A 114 1.85 -2.61 9.02
CA ILE A 114 2.76 -3.24 8.05
C ILE A 114 2.71 -2.36 6.80
N TRP A 115 3.87 -1.91 6.35
CA TRP A 115 3.99 -1.12 5.14
C TRP A 115 4.19 -1.99 3.90
N ILE A 116 3.47 -1.72 2.81
CA ILE A 116 3.78 -2.26 1.49
C ILE A 116 4.52 -1.19 0.69
N ARG A 117 5.74 -1.50 0.28
CA ARG A 117 6.54 -0.66 -0.59
C ARG A 117 5.87 -0.53 -1.95
N THR A 118 5.75 0.71 -2.45
CA THR A 118 5.05 1.04 -3.69
C THR A 118 5.66 0.28 -4.89
N THR A 119 4.80 -0.39 -5.65
CA THR A 119 5.18 -1.23 -6.80
C THR A 119 5.88 -0.44 -7.90
N PRO A 120 6.67 -1.10 -8.77
CA PRO A 120 7.41 -0.42 -9.84
C PRO A 120 6.48 0.31 -10.81
N LEU A 121 7.02 1.34 -11.43
CA LEU A 121 6.41 2.19 -12.45
C LEU A 121 7.29 2.17 -13.70
N ASP A 122 6.70 2.11 -14.88
CA ASP A 122 7.38 2.44 -16.14
C ASP A 122 6.92 3.81 -16.61
N GLU A 123 7.81 4.80 -16.47
CA GLU A 123 7.55 6.19 -16.81
C GLU A 123 7.15 6.36 -18.29
N LYS A 124 7.77 5.59 -19.20
CA LYS A 124 7.50 5.71 -20.63
C LYS A 124 6.11 5.17 -20.97
N ILE A 125 5.76 4.00 -20.43
CA ILE A 125 4.44 3.41 -20.60
C ILE A 125 3.39 4.33 -19.98
N HIS A 126 3.63 4.80 -18.76
CA HIS A 126 2.68 5.66 -18.04
C HIS A 126 2.41 6.95 -18.80
N ASN A 127 3.47 7.71 -19.12
CA ASN A 127 3.32 9.05 -19.69
C ASN A 127 2.86 9.04 -21.16
N ALA A 128 2.99 7.91 -21.86
CA ALA A 128 2.45 7.74 -23.21
C ALA A 128 0.92 7.52 -23.26
N ASN A 129 0.29 7.13 -22.14
CA ASN A 129 -1.15 6.77 -22.10
C ASN A 129 -2.11 7.97 -21.99
N GLY A 130 -1.62 9.19 -21.81
CA GLY A 130 -2.46 10.40 -21.85
C GLY A 130 -3.54 10.50 -20.75
N VAL A 131 -3.27 9.94 -19.57
CA VAL A 131 -4.22 9.90 -18.42
C VAL A 131 -4.42 11.24 -17.69
N GLY A 132 -3.93 12.35 -18.26
CA GLY A 132 -4.13 13.69 -17.71
C GLY A 132 -3.14 14.11 -16.60
N PHE A 133 -2.24 13.23 -16.19
CA PHE A 133 -1.12 13.51 -15.28
C PHE A 133 0.08 12.65 -15.66
N GLN A 134 1.24 13.05 -15.19
CA GLN A 134 2.50 12.33 -15.41
C GLN A 134 3.01 11.71 -14.11
N ARG A 135 3.89 10.71 -14.24
CA ARG A 135 4.69 10.15 -13.15
C ARG A 135 6.11 9.94 -13.64
N TYR A 136 7.08 10.22 -12.76
CA TYR A 136 8.49 10.11 -13.07
C TYR A 136 9.17 9.07 -12.18
N ASN A 137 10.07 8.29 -12.77
CA ASN A 137 10.84 7.28 -12.02
C ASN A 137 11.66 7.93 -10.89
N ALA A 138 12.20 9.13 -11.12
CA ALA A 138 12.95 9.85 -10.10
C ALA A 138 12.11 10.17 -8.85
N ASP A 139 10.85 10.60 -9.04
CA ASP A 139 9.92 10.86 -7.94
C ASP A 139 9.54 9.55 -7.25
N HIS A 140 9.22 8.52 -8.02
CA HIS A 140 8.88 7.20 -7.49
C HIS A 140 10.00 6.63 -6.60
N GLU A 141 11.25 6.72 -7.04
CA GLU A 141 12.42 6.30 -6.25
C GLU A 141 12.62 7.16 -4.99
N ALA A 142 12.43 8.49 -5.11
CA ALA A 142 12.57 9.41 -3.99
C ALA A 142 11.51 9.15 -2.91
N TYR A 143 10.24 8.97 -3.29
CA TYR A 143 9.16 8.71 -2.34
C TYR A 143 9.27 7.33 -1.68
N ASN A 144 9.65 6.30 -2.43
CA ASN A 144 9.95 4.98 -1.84
C ASN A 144 11.10 5.07 -0.83
N ARG A 145 12.17 5.80 -1.13
CA ARG A 145 13.31 5.98 -0.21
C ARG A 145 12.88 6.69 1.08
N VAL A 146 12.11 7.77 0.98
CA VAL A 146 11.59 8.48 2.15
C VAL A 146 10.69 7.56 3.00
N ALA A 147 9.83 6.76 2.36
CA ALA A 147 9.03 5.78 3.08
C ALA A 147 9.91 4.73 3.78
N ASP A 148 10.90 4.16 3.07
CA ASP A 148 11.82 3.16 3.63
C ASP A 148 12.56 3.71 4.87
N GLU A 149 13.05 4.96 4.82
CA GLU A 149 13.71 5.63 5.94
C GLU A 149 12.76 5.81 7.14
N ILE A 150 11.55 6.32 6.92
CA ILE A 150 10.56 6.55 7.99
C ILE A 150 10.12 5.22 8.63
N MET A 151 9.87 4.20 7.82
CA MET A 151 9.46 2.89 8.33
C MET A 151 10.59 2.23 9.13
N ALA A 152 11.85 2.37 8.69
CA ALA A 152 13.02 1.88 9.42
C ALA A 152 13.22 2.61 10.76
N GLU A 153 13.12 3.95 10.77
CA GLU A 153 13.20 4.77 11.99
C GLU A 153 12.15 4.35 13.04
N ALA A 154 10.92 4.05 12.58
CA ALA A 154 9.81 3.65 13.43
C ALA A 154 9.75 2.14 13.73
N ASN A 155 10.68 1.34 13.21
CA ASN A 155 10.67 -0.13 13.29
C ASN A 155 9.38 -0.75 12.75
N ILE A 156 8.79 -0.18 11.70
CA ILE A 156 7.62 -0.71 11.01
C ILE A 156 8.06 -1.81 10.05
N PRO A 157 7.44 -3.01 10.12
CA PRO A 157 7.70 -4.07 9.15
C PRO A 157 7.32 -3.67 7.73
N VAL A 158 8.17 -4.02 6.75
CA VAL A 158 7.97 -3.66 5.34
C VAL A 158 7.88 -4.91 4.47
N ILE A 159 6.86 -4.98 3.62
CA ILE A 159 6.77 -5.95 2.53
C ILE A 159 7.32 -5.29 1.27
N ASP A 160 8.47 -5.74 0.77
CA ASP A 160 9.08 -5.20 -0.45
C ASP A 160 8.40 -5.75 -1.71
N LEU A 161 7.15 -5.33 -1.91
CA LEU A 161 6.36 -5.67 -3.09
C LEU A 161 6.95 -5.04 -4.37
N HIS A 162 7.70 -3.94 -4.23
CA HIS A 162 8.40 -3.29 -5.34
C HIS A 162 9.40 -4.24 -5.99
N SER A 163 10.42 -4.66 -5.21
CA SER A 163 11.50 -5.51 -5.75
C SER A 163 10.97 -6.87 -6.18
N PHE A 164 10.02 -7.44 -5.44
CA PHE A 164 9.38 -8.68 -5.85
C PHE A 164 8.73 -8.53 -7.23
N THR A 165 7.90 -7.50 -7.44
CA THR A 165 7.17 -7.30 -8.71
C THR A 165 8.14 -6.98 -9.85
N ALA A 166 9.14 -6.13 -9.64
CA ALA A 166 10.14 -5.77 -10.65
C ALA A 166 10.91 -6.99 -11.20
N ASN A 167 11.06 -8.04 -10.41
CA ASN A 167 11.75 -9.27 -10.79
C ASN A 167 10.86 -10.34 -11.46
N LEU A 168 9.57 -10.06 -11.72
CA LEU A 168 8.66 -11.03 -12.34
C LEU A 168 8.75 -11.12 -13.87
N GLY A 169 9.60 -10.32 -14.49
CA GLY A 169 9.86 -10.34 -15.93
C GLY A 169 9.54 -9.02 -16.62
N PRO A 170 9.66 -8.96 -17.96
CA PRO A 170 9.54 -7.71 -18.70
C PRO A 170 8.09 -7.25 -18.96
N ASP A 171 7.14 -8.17 -19.07
CA ASP A 171 5.75 -7.88 -19.47
C ASP A 171 4.87 -7.69 -18.22
N LEU A 172 5.16 -6.63 -17.46
CA LEU A 172 4.50 -6.41 -16.17
C LEU A 172 3.14 -5.73 -16.28
N TYR A 173 2.90 -4.89 -17.29
CA TYR A 173 1.77 -3.96 -17.32
C TYR A 173 0.71 -4.32 -18.35
N ILE A 174 -0.57 -4.12 -18.00
CA ILE A 174 -1.72 -4.21 -18.93
C ILE A 174 -2.17 -2.85 -19.43
N ASP A 175 -1.80 -1.79 -18.72
CA ASP A 175 -2.05 -0.39 -19.04
C ASP A 175 -0.89 0.48 -18.53
N HIS A 176 -1.17 1.72 -18.14
CA HIS A 176 -0.15 2.67 -17.70
C HIS A 176 0.50 2.35 -16.33
N VAL A 177 -0.10 1.46 -15.52
CA VAL A 177 0.40 1.19 -14.14
C VAL A 177 -0.06 -0.14 -13.55
N HIS A 178 -1.11 -0.75 -14.10
CA HIS A 178 -1.70 -1.96 -13.55
C HIS A 178 -1.08 -3.24 -14.12
N PHE A 179 -1.14 -4.29 -13.33
CA PHE A 179 -0.55 -5.60 -13.63
C PHE A 179 -1.59 -6.60 -14.14
N PRO A 180 -1.23 -7.56 -15.01
CA PRO A 180 -2.11 -8.64 -15.43
C PRO A 180 -2.39 -9.62 -14.28
N GLU A 181 -3.48 -10.36 -14.39
CA GLU A 181 -3.96 -11.29 -13.36
C GLU A 181 -2.87 -12.24 -12.82
N PRO A 182 -2.02 -12.90 -13.67
CA PRO A 182 -0.95 -13.76 -13.15
C PRO A 182 0.07 -13.04 -12.26
N ILE A 183 0.30 -11.76 -12.48
CA ILE A 183 1.17 -10.94 -11.62
C ILE A 183 0.47 -10.62 -10.31
N ARG A 184 -0.83 -10.26 -10.35
CA ARG A 184 -1.66 -9.99 -9.14
C ARG A 184 -1.73 -11.21 -8.22
N GLU A 185 -1.88 -12.41 -8.80
CA GLU A 185 -1.84 -13.67 -8.04
C GLU A 185 -0.49 -13.89 -7.34
N LYS A 186 0.62 -13.63 -8.05
CA LYS A 186 1.97 -13.74 -7.48
C LYS A 186 2.21 -12.69 -6.38
N GLN A 187 1.76 -11.45 -6.57
CA GLN A 187 1.82 -10.41 -5.55
C GLN A 187 1.06 -10.83 -4.29
N ALA A 188 -0.15 -11.34 -4.45
CA ALA A 188 -0.94 -11.86 -3.33
C ALA A 188 -0.25 -13.02 -2.62
N ALA A 189 0.33 -13.98 -3.37
CA ALA A 189 1.07 -15.12 -2.80
C ALA A 189 2.30 -14.66 -2.00
N TYR A 190 3.03 -13.68 -2.51
CA TYR A 190 4.17 -13.10 -1.81
C TYR A 190 3.77 -12.43 -0.50
N ILE A 191 2.70 -11.61 -0.53
CA ILE A 191 2.16 -10.96 0.67
C ILE A 191 1.68 -12.01 1.68
N ALA A 192 0.92 -13.01 1.25
CA ALA A 192 0.40 -14.06 2.13
C ALA A 192 1.53 -14.86 2.79
N GLY A 193 2.54 -15.26 2.03
CA GLY A 193 3.72 -15.97 2.56
C GLY A 193 4.51 -15.13 3.56
N TRP A 194 4.66 -13.84 3.29
CA TRP A 194 5.31 -12.90 4.21
C TRP A 194 4.52 -12.78 5.52
N LEU A 195 3.19 -12.60 5.43
CA LEU A 195 2.31 -12.52 6.61
C LEU A 195 2.31 -13.80 7.45
N ASP A 196 2.37 -14.97 6.82
CA ASP A 196 2.45 -16.25 7.52
C ASP A 196 3.77 -16.38 8.29
N ALA A 197 4.89 -16.04 7.66
CA ALA A 197 6.20 -16.01 8.32
C ALA A 197 6.26 -14.99 9.48
N TYR A 198 5.67 -13.81 9.28
CA TYR A 198 5.58 -12.75 10.30
C TYR A 198 4.78 -13.25 11.52
N ARG A 199 3.59 -13.83 11.30
CA ARG A 199 2.74 -14.40 12.34
C ARG A 199 3.45 -15.48 13.15
N ALA A 200 4.14 -16.41 12.48
CA ALA A 200 4.87 -17.48 13.14
C ALA A 200 5.97 -16.97 14.08
N ASN A 201 6.65 -15.89 13.70
CA ASN A 201 7.66 -15.23 14.53
C ASN A 201 7.06 -14.47 15.71
N PHE A 202 5.91 -13.82 15.51
CA PHE A 202 5.19 -13.09 16.55
C PHE A 202 4.70 -14.03 17.66
N SER A 203 4.16 -15.20 17.32
CA SER A 203 3.73 -16.22 18.30
C SER A 203 4.87 -16.72 19.16
N LYS A 204 6.05 -16.97 18.57
CA LYS A 204 7.23 -17.42 19.33
C LYS A 204 7.77 -16.37 20.31
N GLN A 205 7.63 -15.08 20.00
CA GLN A 205 8.04 -14.01 20.92
C GLN A 205 7.16 -13.94 22.16
N ILE A 206 5.86 -14.18 22.03
CA ILE A 206 4.92 -14.21 23.15
C ILE A 206 5.20 -15.41 24.07
N GLU A 207 5.46 -16.59 23.49
CA GLU A 207 5.76 -17.82 24.26
C GLU A 207 7.08 -17.73 25.05
N ASN A 208 8.06 -16.95 24.57
CA ASN A 208 9.35 -16.79 25.24
C ASN A 208 9.38 -15.71 26.34
N HIS A 209 8.32 -14.91 26.48
CA HIS A 209 8.22 -13.81 27.45
C HIS A 209 7.08 -13.99 28.46
N GLY A 210 6.36 -15.10 28.41
CA GLY A 210 5.32 -15.53 29.36
C GLY A 210 5.78 -16.70 30.21
#